data_6dde43ecaf6ab9acbed8e7c798d3be74
#
_entry.id   6dde43ecaf6ab9acbed8e7c798d3be74
#
_cell.length_a   1.000
_cell.length_b   1.000
_cell.length_c   1.000
_cell.angle_alpha   90.00
_cell.angle_beta   90.00
_cell.angle_gamma   90.00
#
_symmetry.space_group_name_H-M   'P 1'
#
loop_
_entity.id
_entity.type
_entity.pdbx_description
1 polymer ?
#
loop_
_entity_poly.entity_id
_entity_poly.type
_entity_poly.pdbx_seq_one_letter_code
_entity_poly.pdbx_strand_id
1 'polypeptide(L)'
;MAIVTDKDADGLELIRHSAAHLLAYAVKELFPEAQVTIGPVIENGFYYDFSYARPFTPEDLTAIEKRMAELAKLDLPVVRRVLPRDEAVAYFKHIGEHYKAEIIESIPADQDVSLYSEGEFTDLCRGPHVPSTGRLKAFKLMSVAGAYWRGDQRNAMLQRIYGTAWAKKEDLDAHLHRLEEAEKRDHRKLAKQLDLFHMQDDAPGMVFWHPNGWTIWQEVEQYMRAKFREYGYREVRTPTILDRALWEKSGHWENYRDNMFTTHSEARDYAVKPMNCPGHVQIFNHGLHSYRDLPMRLAEFGSCHRNEPSGSLHGLMRVRGFVQDDAHIFCAERQIESEVADFIAMLQKIYADFGFNDVLVKLSTRPEKRVGSDETWDKAEAALAAALKQNGLAYGLQPGEGAFYGPKIEFSLKDTLGRVWQCGTIQLDFNLPVRLGAEYVDEDNIRKAPVMLHRAILGSLERFIGILIEHHAGAFPLWLAPVQAVVMNISQAQDEYAGRIAETLRGAGLRVFADLRNEKITYKIREHSLQKLPYQLXXXAEIALSADRGRQGSGCRFDCRANPQR
;
A
#
# COMPACT_ATOMS: atom_id res chain seq x y z
N MET A 1 6.56 0.56 39.14
CA MET A 1 5.45 1.39 38.61
C MET A 1 6.06 2.38 37.63
N ALA A 2 5.64 2.33 36.37
CA ALA A 2 6.08 3.27 35.33
C ALA A 2 5.07 4.42 35.22
N ILE A 3 5.57 5.64 35.11
CA ILE A 3 4.73 6.81 34.85
C ILE A 3 4.64 6.97 33.33
N VAL A 4 3.43 6.87 32.79
CA VAL A 4 3.15 7.03 31.36
C VAL A 4 2.60 8.44 31.16
N THR A 5 3.18 9.19 30.23
CA THR A 5 2.76 10.57 29.93
C THR A 5 2.12 10.64 28.54
N ASP A 6 1.48 11.76 28.26
CA ASP A 6 0.87 12.05 26.95
C ASP A 6 1.88 12.14 25.80
N LYS A 7 3.17 12.10 26.10
CA LYS A 7 4.26 12.11 25.11
C LYS A 7 4.73 10.70 24.72
N ASP A 8 4.33 9.71 25.51
CA ASP A 8 4.71 8.32 25.27
C ASP A 8 3.68 7.64 24.34
N ALA A 9 4.13 6.67 23.56
CA ALA A 9 3.23 5.88 22.69
C ALA A 9 2.12 5.22 23.52
N ASP A 10 2.48 4.64 24.67
CA ASP A 10 1.54 4.01 25.59
C ASP A 10 0.51 5.02 26.13
N GLY A 11 0.94 6.29 26.34
CA GLY A 11 0.04 7.36 26.78
C GLY A 11 -1.03 7.69 25.76
N LEU A 12 -0.66 7.70 24.48
CA LEU A 12 -1.61 7.94 23.41
C LEU A 12 -2.60 6.77 23.26
N GLU A 13 -2.12 5.53 23.44
CA GLU A 13 -2.99 4.34 23.46
C GLU A 13 -4.01 4.43 24.61
N LEU A 14 -3.56 4.86 25.80
CA LEU A 14 -4.45 5.09 26.97
C LEU A 14 -5.54 6.13 26.66
N ILE A 15 -5.17 7.23 26.01
CA ILE A 15 -6.10 8.29 25.61
C ILE A 15 -7.16 7.71 24.65
N ARG A 16 -6.73 6.94 23.65
CA ARG A 16 -7.65 6.30 22.67
C ARG A 16 -8.58 5.29 23.32
N HIS A 17 -8.02 4.46 24.22
CA HIS A 17 -8.80 3.45 24.95
C HIS A 17 -9.88 4.12 25.81
N SER A 18 -9.49 5.17 26.53
CA SER A 18 -10.45 5.89 27.38
C SER A 18 -11.47 6.69 26.56
N ALA A 19 -11.08 7.19 25.39
CA ALA A 19 -12.02 7.84 24.48
C ALA A 19 -13.08 6.84 23.94
N ALA A 20 -12.72 5.57 23.77
CA ALA A 20 -13.70 4.53 23.40
C ALA A 20 -14.76 4.34 24.51
N HIS A 21 -14.35 4.36 25.77
CA HIS A 21 -15.28 4.30 26.91
C HIS A 21 -16.17 5.55 26.99
N LEU A 22 -15.56 6.73 26.77
CA LEU A 22 -16.32 7.99 26.75
C LEU A 22 -17.37 8.00 25.63
N LEU A 23 -17.04 7.40 24.47
CA LEU A 23 -18.00 7.18 23.37
C LEU A 23 -19.16 6.30 23.84
N ALA A 24 -18.84 5.15 24.47
CA ALA A 24 -19.87 4.22 24.96
C ALA A 24 -20.78 4.90 25.99
N TYR A 25 -20.20 5.68 26.90
CA TYR A 25 -20.96 6.46 27.90
C TYR A 25 -21.92 7.43 27.20
N ALA A 26 -21.43 8.24 26.27
CA ALA A 26 -22.27 9.21 25.54
C ALA A 26 -23.40 8.52 24.76
N VAL A 27 -23.11 7.38 24.14
CA VAL A 27 -24.14 6.58 23.43
C VAL A 27 -25.19 6.08 24.41
N LYS A 28 -24.79 5.53 25.55
CA LYS A 28 -25.77 5.03 26.54
C LYS A 28 -26.70 6.12 27.09
N GLU A 29 -26.17 7.34 27.27
CA GLU A 29 -27.04 8.44 27.73
C GLU A 29 -28.03 8.91 26.65
N LEU A 30 -27.59 8.98 25.40
CA LEU A 30 -28.46 9.47 24.31
C LEU A 30 -29.36 8.36 23.74
N PHE A 31 -28.90 7.11 23.79
CA PHE A 31 -29.60 5.95 23.22
C PHE A 31 -29.58 4.80 24.24
N PRO A 32 -30.36 4.89 25.33
CA PRO A 32 -30.31 3.90 26.41
C PRO A 32 -30.55 2.46 25.99
N GLU A 33 -31.27 2.24 24.88
CA GLU A 33 -31.57 0.90 24.36
C GLU A 33 -30.38 0.28 23.60
N ALA A 34 -29.37 1.07 23.20
CA ALA A 34 -28.21 0.54 22.52
C ALA A 34 -27.39 -0.33 23.48
N GLN A 35 -27.06 -1.56 23.04
CA GLN A 35 -26.23 -2.50 23.80
C GLN A 35 -24.76 -2.22 23.49
N VAL A 36 -23.91 -2.14 24.51
CA VAL A 36 -22.47 -1.96 24.34
C VAL A 36 -21.79 -3.33 24.23
N THR A 37 -20.78 -3.44 23.36
CA THR A 37 -20.06 -4.70 23.17
C THR A 37 -18.56 -4.55 23.45
N ILE A 38 -17.74 -4.18 22.46
CA ILE A 38 -16.27 -4.02 22.64
C ILE A 38 -15.80 -2.72 22.01
N GLY A 39 -14.74 -2.13 22.61
CA GLY A 39 -14.14 -0.88 22.15
C GLY A 39 -12.63 -0.87 22.16
N PRO A 40 -11.95 -1.60 21.24
CA PRO A 40 -10.49 -1.64 21.22
C PRO A 40 -9.87 -0.42 20.56
N VAL A 41 -8.59 -0.22 20.87
CA VAL A 41 -7.74 0.74 20.20
C VAL A 41 -7.29 0.17 18.86
N ILE A 42 -7.16 1.04 17.87
CA ILE A 42 -6.61 0.73 16.55
C ILE A 42 -5.54 1.76 16.20
N GLU A 43 -4.80 1.53 15.13
CA GLU A 43 -3.80 2.49 14.65
C GLU A 43 -4.47 3.86 14.41
N ASN A 44 -3.97 4.87 15.09
CA ASN A 44 -4.45 6.27 15.01
C ASN A 44 -5.89 6.49 15.48
N GLY A 45 -6.48 5.54 16.24
CA GLY A 45 -7.84 5.74 16.69
C GLY A 45 -8.38 4.64 17.60
N PHE A 46 -9.68 4.52 17.60
CA PHE A 46 -10.43 3.52 18.36
C PHE A 46 -11.74 3.26 17.64
N TYR A 47 -12.44 2.21 18.04
CA TYR A 47 -13.85 2.04 17.69
C TYR A 47 -14.61 1.48 18.87
N TYR A 48 -15.92 1.51 18.77
CA TYR A 48 -16.79 0.81 19.71
C TYR A 48 -17.98 0.22 18.93
N ASP A 49 -18.30 -1.04 19.25
CA ASP A 49 -19.39 -1.77 18.60
C ASP A 49 -20.66 -1.73 19.44
N PHE A 50 -21.78 -1.44 18.80
CA PHE A 50 -23.10 -1.32 19.42
C PHE A 50 -24.11 -2.20 18.70
N SER A 51 -24.97 -2.87 19.48
CA SER A 51 -26.19 -3.48 18.93
C SER A 51 -27.35 -2.49 19.17
N TYR A 52 -27.94 -2.00 18.10
CA TYR A 52 -29.02 -1.01 18.18
C TYR A 52 -30.00 -1.20 17.01
N ALA A 53 -31.29 -1.00 17.27
CA ALA A 53 -32.36 -1.37 16.34
C ALA A 53 -32.36 -0.58 15.04
N ARG A 54 -31.96 0.70 15.07
CA ARG A 54 -31.85 1.51 13.87
C ARG A 54 -30.40 1.94 13.59
N PRO A 55 -30.06 2.22 12.32
CA PRO A 55 -28.72 2.72 12.01
C PRO A 55 -28.42 4.08 12.65
N PHE A 56 -27.20 4.26 13.14
CA PHE A 56 -26.70 5.57 13.52
C PHE A 56 -26.48 6.43 12.28
N THR A 57 -26.90 7.70 12.37
CA THR A 57 -26.79 8.66 11.28
C THR A 57 -25.63 9.64 11.53
N PRO A 58 -25.21 10.43 10.53
CA PRO A 58 -24.22 11.49 10.76
C PRO A 58 -24.65 12.51 11.82
N GLU A 59 -25.95 12.77 11.91
CA GLU A 59 -26.51 13.67 12.93
C GLU A 59 -26.35 13.07 14.33
N ASP A 60 -26.55 11.75 14.46
CA ASP A 60 -26.32 11.04 15.72
C ASP A 60 -24.84 11.15 16.13
N LEU A 61 -23.90 10.94 15.18
CA LEU A 61 -22.46 11.09 15.47
C LEU A 61 -22.14 12.49 16.00
N THR A 62 -22.75 13.52 15.41
CA THR A 62 -22.58 14.91 15.85
C THR A 62 -23.09 15.09 17.28
N ALA A 63 -24.27 14.53 17.60
CA ALA A 63 -24.87 14.62 18.93
C ALA A 63 -24.02 13.85 19.96
N ILE A 64 -23.56 12.65 19.60
CA ILE A 64 -22.71 11.82 20.47
C ILE A 64 -21.38 12.54 20.75
N GLU A 65 -20.72 13.08 19.73
CA GLU A 65 -19.44 13.81 19.88
C GLU A 65 -19.61 15.03 20.79
N LYS A 66 -20.71 15.75 20.64
CA LYS A 66 -21.06 16.89 21.52
C LYS A 66 -21.20 16.41 22.96
N ARG A 67 -21.92 15.29 23.18
CA ARG A 67 -22.13 14.74 24.54
C ARG A 67 -20.81 14.25 25.13
N MET A 68 -19.94 13.61 24.33
CA MET A 68 -18.60 13.25 24.76
C MET A 68 -17.83 14.47 25.28
N ALA A 69 -17.90 15.59 24.55
CA ALA A 69 -17.23 16.82 24.95
C ALA A 69 -17.79 17.41 26.27
N GLU A 70 -19.09 17.28 26.50
CA GLU A 70 -19.73 17.69 27.76
C GLU A 70 -19.26 16.80 28.91
N LEU A 71 -19.25 15.47 28.73
CA LEU A 71 -18.80 14.49 29.72
C LEU A 71 -17.30 14.69 30.06
N ALA A 72 -16.49 14.99 29.07
CA ALA A 72 -15.07 15.28 29.27
C ALA A 72 -14.88 16.51 30.18
N LYS A 73 -15.71 17.55 29.99
CA LYS A 73 -15.65 18.77 30.81
C LYS A 73 -16.02 18.54 32.27
N LEU A 74 -16.80 17.50 32.57
CA LEU A 74 -17.17 17.18 33.95
C LEU A 74 -15.99 16.65 34.76
N ASP A 75 -14.91 16.24 34.09
CA ASP A 75 -13.67 15.73 34.71
C ASP A 75 -13.93 14.60 35.72
N LEU A 76 -14.80 13.66 35.34
CA LEU A 76 -15.23 12.52 36.18
C LEU A 76 -14.05 11.59 36.44
N PRO A 77 -13.82 11.15 37.69
CA PRO A 77 -12.76 10.18 37.96
C PRO A 77 -13.05 8.82 37.32
N VAL A 78 -12.02 8.17 36.79
CA VAL A 78 -12.13 6.81 36.25
C VAL A 78 -11.71 5.83 37.34
N VAL A 79 -12.66 5.05 37.82
CA VAL A 79 -12.50 4.18 38.99
C VAL A 79 -12.48 2.71 38.59
N ARG A 80 -11.40 2.01 38.94
CA ARG A 80 -11.27 0.57 38.71
C ARG A 80 -11.84 -0.22 39.88
N ARG A 81 -12.66 -1.22 39.61
CA ARG A 81 -13.15 -2.21 40.57
C ARG A 81 -12.88 -3.60 40.04
N VAL A 82 -12.66 -4.55 40.95
CA VAL A 82 -12.49 -5.96 40.60
C VAL A 82 -13.62 -6.71 41.25
N LEU A 83 -14.32 -7.53 40.47
CA LEU A 83 -15.42 -8.34 40.95
C LEU A 83 -15.18 -9.81 40.61
N PRO A 84 -15.71 -10.75 41.46
CA PRO A 84 -15.82 -12.14 41.04
C PRO A 84 -16.62 -12.23 39.73
N ARG A 85 -16.22 -13.16 38.84
CA ARG A 85 -16.84 -13.33 37.52
C ARG A 85 -18.38 -13.37 37.58
N ASP A 86 -18.93 -14.19 38.48
CA ASP A 86 -20.38 -14.39 38.53
C ASP A 86 -21.13 -13.15 39.03
N GLU A 87 -20.51 -12.36 39.91
CA GLU A 87 -21.06 -11.07 40.34
C GLU A 87 -21.09 -10.08 39.18
N ALA A 88 -20.04 -10.06 38.37
CA ALA A 88 -19.96 -9.20 37.19
C ALA A 88 -21.02 -9.61 36.15
N VAL A 89 -21.23 -10.92 35.92
CA VAL A 89 -22.30 -11.42 35.03
C VAL A 89 -23.68 -10.92 35.53
N ALA A 90 -23.94 -11.10 36.83
CA ALA A 90 -25.20 -10.66 37.42
C ALA A 90 -25.41 -9.15 37.28
N TYR A 91 -24.34 -8.36 37.49
CA TYR A 91 -24.38 -6.90 37.34
C TYR A 91 -24.78 -6.49 35.91
N PHE A 92 -24.08 -7.04 34.89
CA PHE A 92 -24.36 -6.64 33.49
C PHE A 92 -25.75 -7.13 33.03
N LYS A 93 -26.20 -8.29 33.48
CA LYS A 93 -27.57 -8.76 33.21
C LYS A 93 -28.61 -7.82 33.85
N HIS A 94 -28.35 -7.36 35.07
CA HIS A 94 -29.27 -6.48 35.81
C HIS A 94 -29.43 -5.10 35.08
N ILE A 95 -28.35 -4.56 34.54
CA ILE A 95 -28.42 -3.29 33.81
C ILE A 95 -28.77 -3.47 32.31
N GLY A 96 -29.06 -4.71 31.89
CA GLY A 96 -29.53 -5.00 30.54
C GLY A 96 -28.46 -5.13 29.48
N GLU A 97 -27.17 -5.18 29.86
CA GLU A 97 -26.04 -5.28 28.92
C GLU A 97 -25.69 -6.77 28.65
N HIS A 98 -26.50 -7.39 27.81
CA HIS A 98 -26.43 -8.83 27.54
C HIS A 98 -25.12 -9.25 26.87
N TYR A 99 -24.60 -8.47 25.93
CA TYR A 99 -23.34 -8.78 25.26
C TYR A 99 -22.15 -8.76 26.22
N LYS A 100 -22.15 -7.84 27.19
CA LYS A 100 -21.11 -7.81 28.24
C LYS A 100 -21.20 -9.05 29.12
N ALA A 101 -22.40 -9.43 29.50
CA ALA A 101 -22.62 -10.68 30.29
C ALA A 101 -22.09 -11.89 29.51
N GLU A 102 -22.40 -12.00 28.21
CA GLU A 102 -21.94 -13.10 27.35
C GLU A 102 -20.40 -13.14 27.26
N ILE A 103 -19.75 -11.96 27.14
CA ILE A 103 -18.28 -11.89 27.12
C ILE A 103 -17.72 -12.45 28.43
N ILE A 104 -18.27 -12.00 29.57
CA ILE A 104 -17.79 -12.43 30.90
C ILE A 104 -18.02 -13.95 31.09
N GLU A 105 -19.14 -14.47 30.61
CA GLU A 105 -19.43 -15.91 30.70
C GLU A 105 -18.41 -16.78 29.96
N SER A 106 -17.71 -16.23 28.97
CA SER A 106 -16.64 -16.94 28.26
C SER A 106 -15.29 -16.92 28.99
N ILE A 107 -15.18 -16.15 30.10
CA ILE A 107 -13.98 -16.11 30.94
C ILE A 107 -14.02 -17.28 31.91
N PRO A 108 -12.90 -17.95 32.24
CA PRO A 108 -12.90 -19.03 33.23
C PRO A 108 -13.49 -18.60 34.58
N ALA A 109 -14.25 -19.49 35.22
CA ALA A 109 -15.03 -19.19 36.43
C ALA A 109 -14.17 -18.80 37.64
N ASP A 110 -12.90 -19.19 37.64
CA ASP A 110 -11.94 -18.91 38.70
C ASP A 110 -11.21 -17.57 38.54
N GLN A 111 -11.56 -16.80 37.52
CA GLN A 111 -10.91 -15.51 37.25
C GLN A 111 -11.81 -14.34 37.66
N ASP A 112 -11.26 -13.43 38.41
CA ASP A 112 -11.89 -12.12 38.67
C ASP A 112 -11.82 -11.25 37.43
N VAL A 113 -12.80 -10.36 37.27
CA VAL A 113 -12.86 -9.43 36.15
C VAL A 113 -12.76 -7.98 36.65
N SER A 114 -12.11 -7.12 35.90
CA SER A 114 -12.04 -5.71 36.24
C SER A 114 -13.07 -4.89 35.46
N LEU A 115 -13.66 -3.96 36.17
CA LEU A 115 -14.64 -3.01 35.64
C LEU A 115 -14.06 -1.59 35.84
N TYR A 116 -14.39 -0.71 34.91
CA TYR A 116 -14.03 0.70 35.01
C TYR A 116 -15.30 1.54 34.95
N SER A 117 -15.45 2.45 35.92
CA SER A 117 -16.60 3.34 36.01
C SER A 117 -16.17 4.78 35.82
N GLU A 118 -16.95 5.55 35.08
CA GLU A 118 -16.84 7.00 34.90
C GLU A 118 -18.26 7.60 35.04
N GLY A 119 -18.51 8.27 36.16
CA GLY A 119 -19.87 8.72 36.51
C GLY A 119 -20.82 7.55 36.66
N GLU A 120 -21.94 7.59 35.95
CA GLU A 120 -22.99 6.55 35.99
C GLU A 120 -22.70 5.36 35.05
N PHE A 121 -21.69 5.48 34.16
CA PHE A 121 -21.35 4.44 33.20
C PHE A 121 -20.29 3.50 33.78
N THR A 122 -20.50 2.20 33.61
CA THR A 122 -19.56 1.15 34.01
C THR A 122 -19.35 0.19 32.84
N ASP A 123 -18.10 -0.11 32.54
CA ASP A 123 -17.76 -1.03 31.46
C ASP A 123 -16.81 -2.14 31.93
N LEU A 124 -16.89 -3.29 31.26
CA LEU A 124 -15.96 -4.40 31.39
C LEU A 124 -14.66 -4.06 30.68
N CYS A 125 -13.56 -4.02 31.39
CA CYS A 125 -12.29 -3.68 30.77
C CYS A 125 -11.08 -4.13 31.60
N ARG A 126 -10.01 -4.50 30.90
CA ARG A 126 -8.72 -4.83 31.55
C ARG A 126 -7.94 -3.56 31.93
N GLY A 127 -8.24 -2.45 31.25
CA GLY A 127 -7.49 -1.21 31.44
C GLY A 127 -6.07 -1.27 30.87
N PRO A 128 -5.21 -0.36 31.22
CA PRO A 128 -5.47 0.84 32.05
C PRO A 128 -6.21 1.96 31.30
N HIS A 129 -6.58 3.01 32.07
CA HIS A 129 -7.29 4.19 31.56
C HIS A 129 -6.65 5.47 32.11
N VAL A 130 -7.04 6.61 31.53
CA VAL A 130 -6.69 7.92 32.08
C VAL A 130 -7.35 8.10 33.46
N PRO A 131 -6.77 8.95 34.36
CA PRO A 131 -7.31 9.11 35.70
C PRO A 131 -8.68 9.80 35.76
N SER A 132 -9.02 10.60 34.75
CA SER A 132 -10.34 11.28 34.68
C SER A 132 -10.70 11.61 33.24
N THR A 133 -12.00 11.79 32.96
CA THR A 133 -12.50 12.14 31.62
C THR A 133 -11.97 13.49 31.14
N GLY A 134 -11.57 14.39 32.07
CA GLY A 134 -10.99 15.69 31.72
C GLY A 134 -9.64 15.62 31.00
N ARG A 135 -9.02 14.44 30.95
CA ARG A 135 -7.80 14.23 30.16
C ARG A 135 -8.09 14.03 28.67
N LEU A 136 -9.35 13.79 28.31
CA LEU A 136 -9.76 13.51 26.92
C LEU A 136 -10.22 14.82 26.24
N LYS A 137 -9.25 15.57 25.70
CA LYS A 137 -9.48 16.95 25.20
C LYS A 137 -9.58 17.04 23.67
N ALA A 138 -9.03 16.07 22.96
CA ALA A 138 -8.90 16.15 21.50
C ALA A 138 -9.33 14.82 20.87
N PHE A 139 -10.59 14.75 20.43
CA PHE A 139 -11.13 13.55 19.77
C PHE A 139 -12.11 13.96 18.67
N LYS A 140 -12.39 13.01 17.77
CA LYS A 140 -13.32 13.18 16.66
C LYS A 140 -13.95 11.85 16.33
N LEU A 141 -15.26 11.79 16.16
CA LEU A 141 -15.95 10.63 15.61
C LEU A 141 -15.88 10.69 14.08
N MET A 142 -15.54 9.58 13.45
CA MET A 142 -15.19 9.54 12.04
C MET A 142 -16.29 8.96 11.15
N SER A 143 -16.78 7.75 11.48
CA SER A 143 -17.72 7.03 10.60
C SER A 143 -18.43 5.92 11.35
N VAL A 144 -19.49 5.39 10.70
CA VAL A 144 -20.19 4.18 11.15
C VAL A 144 -20.02 3.10 10.07
N ALA A 145 -19.79 1.85 10.49
CA ALA A 145 -19.74 0.71 9.60
C ALA A 145 -20.44 -0.50 10.24
N GLY A 146 -20.85 -1.46 9.42
CA GLY A 146 -21.35 -2.74 9.92
C GLY A 146 -20.20 -3.64 10.37
N ALA A 147 -20.42 -4.42 11.42
CA ALA A 147 -19.46 -5.43 11.90
C ALA A 147 -20.22 -6.62 12.46
N TYR A 148 -19.80 -7.84 12.16
CA TYR A 148 -20.46 -9.01 12.72
C TYR A 148 -19.92 -9.33 14.11
N TRP A 149 -20.82 -9.68 15.03
CA TRP A 149 -20.46 -10.07 16.39
C TRP A 149 -19.42 -11.20 16.36
N ARG A 150 -18.30 -10.99 17.04
CA ARG A 150 -17.14 -11.92 17.07
C ARG A 150 -16.56 -12.21 15.68
N GLY A 151 -16.80 -11.35 14.70
CA GLY A 151 -16.25 -11.49 13.35
C GLY A 151 -16.87 -12.59 12.50
N ASP A 152 -17.95 -13.21 12.94
CA ASP A 152 -18.61 -14.32 12.23
C ASP A 152 -19.87 -13.81 11.52
N GLN A 153 -19.93 -13.96 10.20
CA GLN A 153 -21.06 -13.50 9.36
C GLN A 153 -22.41 -14.14 9.73
N ARG A 154 -22.39 -15.23 10.49
CA ARG A 154 -23.61 -15.92 10.96
C ARG A 154 -24.21 -15.26 12.21
N ASN A 155 -23.46 -14.39 12.88
CA ASN A 155 -23.89 -13.69 14.09
C ASN A 155 -24.56 -12.36 13.77
N ALA A 156 -25.13 -11.72 14.80
CA ALA A 156 -25.79 -10.43 14.68
C ALA A 156 -24.87 -9.36 14.09
N MET A 157 -25.43 -8.54 13.21
CA MET A 157 -24.71 -7.39 12.67
C MET A 157 -24.80 -6.23 13.67
N LEU A 158 -23.66 -5.77 14.11
CA LEU A 158 -23.49 -4.63 15.00
C LEU A 158 -23.14 -3.37 14.20
N GLN A 159 -23.21 -2.24 14.86
CA GLN A 159 -22.80 -0.94 14.29
C GLN A 159 -21.51 -0.50 14.97
N ARG A 160 -20.47 -0.32 14.18
CA ARG A 160 -19.13 0.06 14.63
C ARG A 160 -18.96 1.56 14.41
N ILE A 161 -18.83 2.31 15.50
CA ILE A 161 -18.50 3.74 15.42
C ILE A 161 -17.00 3.91 15.57
N TYR A 162 -16.35 4.49 14.55
CA TYR A 162 -14.93 4.79 14.55
C TYR A 162 -14.67 6.20 15.07
N GLY A 163 -13.61 6.34 15.85
CA GLY A 163 -13.15 7.63 16.33
C GLY A 163 -11.63 7.72 16.40
N THR A 164 -11.13 8.93 16.58
CA THR A 164 -9.71 9.19 16.80
C THR A 164 -9.55 10.07 18.04
N ALA A 165 -8.45 9.90 18.78
CA ALA A 165 -8.18 10.74 19.94
C ALA A 165 -6.67 10.98 20.06
N TRP A 166 -6.31 12.18 20.50
CA TRP A 166 -4.96 12.70 20.53
C TRP A 166 -4.71 13.45 21.83
N ALA A 167 -3.45 13.58 22.22
CA ALA A 167 -3.09 14.29 23.44
C ALA A 167 -3.41 15.78 23.35
N LYS A 168 -3.27 16.37 22.14
CA LYS A 168 -3.45 17.80 21.90
C LYS A 168 -4.35 18.03 20.68
N LYS A 169 -5.03 19.18 20.69
CA LYS A 169 -5.88 19.59 19.57
C LYS A 169 -5.06 19.76 18.28
N GLU A 170 -3.85 20.30 18.38
CA GLU A 170 -2.97 20.50 17.21
C GLU A 170 -2.66 19.18 16.51
N ASP A 171 -2.44 18.10 17.28
CA ASP A 171 -2.17 16.76 16.73
C ASP A 171 -3.41 16.18 16.05
N LEU A 172 -4.58 16.38 16.66
CA LEU A 172 -5.87 15.98 16.05
C LEU A 172 -6.10 16.74 14.74
N ASP A 173 -5.93 18.07 14.73
CA ASP A 173 -6.13 18.89 13.54
C ASP A 173 -5.16 18.48 12.42
N ALA A 174 -3.89 18.22 12.76
CA ALA A 174 -2.89 17.73 11.81
C ALA A 174 -3.27 16.34 11.24
N HIS A 175 -3.79 15.45 12.09
CA HIS A 175 -4.27 14.14 11.64
C HIS A 175 -5.46 14.27 10.68
N LEU A 176 -6.45 15.08 11.03
CA LEU A 176 -7.65 15.31 10.19
C LEU A 176 -7.24 15.92 8.84
N HIS A 177 -6.31 16.88 8.85
CA HIS A 177 -5.79 17.47 7.62
C HIS A 177 -5.10 16.42 6.73
N ARG A 178 -4.29 15.53 7.34
CA ARG A 178 -3.66 14.43 6.57
C ARG A 178 -4.71 13.51 5.93
N LEU A 179 -5.80 13.19 6.64
CA LEU A 179 -6.87 12.36 6.10
C LEU A 179 -7.58 13.05 4.94
N GLU A 180 -7.87 14.35 5.08
CA GLU A 180 -8.48 15.14 4.01
C GLU A 180 -7.58 15.19 2.77
N GLU A 181 -6.28 15.41 2.97
CA GLU A 181 -5.32 15.42 1.86
C GLU A 181 -5.22 14.03 1.20
N ALA A 182 -5.22 12.95 2.01
CA ALA A 182 -5.22 11.58 1.47
C ALA A 182 -6.46 11.33 0.61
N GLU A 183 -7.63 11.78 1.05
CA GLU A 183 -8.88 11.64 0.29
C GLU A 183 -8.85 12.42 -1.03
N LYS A 184 -8.27 13.62 -1.03
CA LYS A 184 -8.09 14.43 -2.25
C LYS A 184 -7.14 13.77 -3.24
N ARG A 185 -6.17 12.99 -2.74
CA ARG A 185 -5.14 12.32 -3.55
C ARG A 185 -5.52 10.90 -3.94
N ASP A 186 -6.67 10.39 -3.50
CA ASP A 186 -7.11 9.01 -3.79
C ASP A 186 -6.99 8.71 -5.28
N HIS A 187 -6.19 7.70 -5.63
CA HIS A 187 -5.90 7.33 -7.02
C HIS A 187 -7.14 7.00 -7.83
N ARG A 188 -8.22 6.52 -7.18
CA ARG A 188 -9.48 6.20 -7.86
C ARG A 188 -10.22 7.47 -8.29
N LYS A 189 -10.19 8.53 -7.46
CA LYS A 189 -10.78 9.84 -7.78
C LYS A 189 -9.97 10.53 -8.87
N LEU A 190 -8.64 10.53 -8.70
CA LEU A 190 -7.73 11.14 -9.67
C LEU A 190 -7.76 10.41 -11.01
N ALA A 191 -7.88 9.07 -11.01
CA ALA A 191 -7.99 8.30 -12.25
C ALA A 191 -9.21 8.71 -13.07
N LYS A 192 -10.35 8.93 -12.40
CA LYS A 192 -11.57 9.38 -13.08
C LYS A 192 -11.39 10.81 -13.63
N GLN A 193 -10.79 11.71 -12.83
CA GLN A 193 -10.55 13.10 -13.22
C GLN A 193 -9.60 13.20 -14.41
N LEU A 194 -8.52 12.40 -14.41
CA LEU A 194 -7.42 12.47 -15.39
C LEU A 194 -7.56 11.44 -16.52
N ASP A 195 -8.63 10.65 -16.52
CA ASP A 195 -8.92 9.61 -17.51
C ASP A 195 -7.78 8.58 -17.61
N LEU A 196 -7.40 7.97 -16.45
CA LEU A 196 -6.26 7.06 -16.38
C LEU A 196 -6.66 5.59 -16.51
N PHE A 197 -7.71 5.16 -15.78
CA PHE A 197 -8.17 3.77 -15.77
C PHE A 197 -9.55 3.67 -15.13
N HIS A 198 -10.19 2.50 -15.30
CA HIS A 198 -11.37 2.13 -14.52
C HIS A 198 -11.34 0.65 -14.16
N MET A 199 -12.22 0.26 -13.27
CA MET A 199 -12.48 -1.13 -12.87
C MET A 199 -13.97 -1.39 -12.99
N GLN A 200 -14.35 -2.64 -13.32
CA GLN A 200 -15.76 -3.01 -13.45
C GLN A 200 -15.99 -4.47 -13.03
N ASP A 201 -17.25 -4.82 -12.83
CA ASP A 201 -17.65 -6.11 -12.26
C ASP A 201 -17.35 -7.30 -13.17
N ASP A 202 -17.22 -7.06 -14.47
CA ASP A 202 -16.87 -8.13 -15.45
C ASP A 202 -15.45 -8.67 -15.22
N ALA A 203 -14.57 -7.88 -14.55
CA ALA A 203 -13.19 -8.26 -14.28
C ALA A 203 -12.78 -7.77 -12.88
N PRO A 204 -13.36 -8.36 -11.81
CA PRO A 204 -13.15 -7.85 -10.46
C PRO A 204 -11.68 -7.97 -10.04
N GLY A 205 -11.10 -6.82 -9.67
CA GLY A 205 -9.69 -6.75 -9.27
C GLY A 205 -8.72 -6.72 -10.45
N MET A 206 -9.20 -6.39 -11.66
CA MET A 206 -8.36 -6.24 -12.85
C MET A 206 -8.63 -4.86 -13.48
N VAL A 207 -7.62 -4.28 -14.10
CA VAL A 207 -7.62 -2.86 -14.48
C VAL A 207 -7.84 -2.70 -15.99
N PHE A 208 -8.75 -1.79 -16.36
CA PHE A 208 -8.92 -1.31 -17.74
C PHE A 208 -8.17 0.01 -17.87
N TRP A 209 -7.01 -0.02 -18.50
CA TRP A 209 -6.16 1.16 -18.67
C TRP A 209 -6.63 2.02 -19.84
N HIS A 210 -6.82 3.33 -19.60
CA HIS A 210 -7.15 4.31 -20.63
C HIS A 210 -5.85 4.86 -21.25
N PRO A 211 -5.91 5.54 -22.40
CA PRO A 211 -4.68 6.01 -23.07
C PRO A 211 -3.73 6.82 -22.17
N ASN A 212 -4.26 7.69 -21.32
CA ASN A 212 -3.43 8.49 -20.41
C ASN A 212 -2.72 7.59 -19.37
N GLY A 213 -3.46 6.67 -18.75
CA GLY A 213 -2.89 5.73 -17.78
C GLY A 213 -1.91 4.77 -18.44
N TRP A 214 -2.24 4.31 -19.66
CA TRP A 214 -1.36 3.41 -20.40
C TRP A 214 -0.05 4.10 -20.79
N THR A 215 -0.08 5.41 -21.06
CA THR A 215 1.14 6.19 -21.31
C THR A 215 2.05 6.19 -20.07
N ILE A 216 1.49 6.44 -18.88
CA ILE A 216 2.26 6.37 -17.63
C ILE A 216 2.89 4.97 -17.47
N TRP A 217 2.09 3.93 -17.71
CA TRP A 217 2.55 2.53 -17.66
C TRP A 217 3.77 2.32 -18.57
N GLN A 218 3.66 2.74 -19.84
CA GLN A 218 4.72 2.56 -20.83
C GLN A 218 6.00 3.30 -20.43
N GLU A 219 5.88 4.52 -19.87
CA GLU A 219 7.03 5.30 -19.42
C GLU A 219 7.74 4.60 -18.25
N VAL A 220 6.97 4.08 -17.27
CA VAL A 220 7.53 3.32 -16.14
C VAL A 220 8.23 2.06 -16.66
N GLU A 221 7.58 1.32 -17.55
CA GLU A 221 8.12 0.07 -18.12
C GLU A 221 9.40 0.32 -18.94
N GLN A 222 9.41 1.36 -19.76
CA GLN A 222 10.59 1.75 -20.57
C GLN A 222 11.76 2.17 -19.68
N TYR A 223 11.48 2.95 -18.62
CA TYR A 223 12.48 3.35 -17.64
C TYR A 223 13.11 2.09 -16.99
N MET A 224 12.29 1.15 -16.55
CA MET A 224 12.75 -0.08 -15.91
C MET A 224 13.56 -0.95 -16.91
N ARG A 225 13.15 -1.03 -18.19
CA ARG A 225 13.92 -1.75 -19.22
C ARG A 225 15.32 -1.15 -19.41
N ALA A 226 15.42 0.18 -19.36
CA ALA A 226 16.74 0.84 -19.43
C ALA A 226 17.60 0.42 -18.22
N LYS A 227 16.99 0.36 -17.02
CA LYS A 227 17.69 -0.08 -15.81
C LYS A 227 18.08 -1.57 -15.89
N PHE A 228 17.20 -2.42 -16.41
CA PHE A 228 17.53 -3.85 -16.61
C PHE A 228 18.80 -3.99 -17.47
N ARG A 229 18.88 -3.26 -18.59
CA ARG A 229 20.07 -3.30 -19.45
C ARG A 229 21.31 -2.74 -18.74
N GLU A 230 21.16 -1.62 -18.03
CA GLU A 230 22.24 -0.98 -17.27
C GLU A 230 22.86 -1.93 -16.23
N TYR A 231 22.02 -2.75 -15.57
CA TYR A 231 22.45 -3.67 -14.51
C TYR A 231 22.62 -5.11 -15.00
N GLY A 232 22.70 -5.33 -16.32
CA GLY A 232 23.03 -6.64 -16.90
C GLY A 232 21.93 -7.70 -16.80
N TYR A 233 20.66 -7.29 -16.65
CA TYR A 233 19.53 -8.23 -16.68
C TYR A 233 19.13 -8.53 -18.11
N ARG A 234 18.84 -9.80 -18.39
CA ARG A 234 18.28 -10.25 -19.67
C ARG A 234 16.78 -10.42 -19.52
N GLU A 235 16.01 -9.66 -20.32
CA GLU A 235 14.55 -9.73 -20.28
C GLU A 235 14.06 -11.00 -20.96
N VAL A 236 13.16 -11.73 -20.31
CA VAL A 236 12.56 -12.97 -20.79
C VAL A 236 11.04 -12.88 -20.69
N ARG A 237 10.34 -13.89 -21.21
CA ARG A 237 8.89 -14.00 -21.08
C ARG A 237 8.50 -15.46 -20.93
N THR A 238 7.71 -15.76 -19.90
CA THR A 238 7.24 -17.11 -19.60
C THR A 238 5.73 -17.24 -19.88
N PRO A 239 5.22 -18.45 -20.16
CA PRO A 239 3.79 -18.64 -20.38
C PRO A 239 2.96 -18.24 -19.15
N THR A 240 1.75 -17.73 -19.42
CA THR A 240 0.82 -17.31 -18.37
C THR A 240 0.08 -18.50 -17.74
N ILE A 241 -0.21 -19.51 -18.54
CA ILE A 241 -0.94 -20.73 -18.11
C ILE A 241 0.04 -21.89 -18.17
N LEU A 242 0.20 -22.60 -17.05
CA LEU A 242 1.16 -23.70 -16.91
C LEU A 242 0.49 -24.90 -16.24
N ASP A 243 0.96 -26.10 -16.64
CA ASP A 243 0.43 -27.38 -16.17
C ASP A 243 0.62 -27.51 -14.64
N ARG A 244 -0.35 -28.11 -13.99
CA ARG A 244 -0.38 -28.38 -12.55
C ARG A 244 0.89 -29.07 -12.06
N ALA A 245 1.46 -29.99 -12.84
CA ALA A 245 2.66 -30.74 -12.44
C ALA A 245 3.86 -29.84 -12.10
N LEU A 246 4.01 -28.71 -12.81
CA LEU A 246 5.09 -27.75 -12.49
C LEU A 246 4.83 -27.09 -11.12
N TRP A 247 3.59 -26.78 -10.81
CA TRP A 247 3.21 -26.17 -9.54
C TRP A 247 3.35 -27.14 -8.36
N GLU A 248 3.08 -28.42 -8.57
CA GLU A 248 3.31 -29.48 -7.58
C GLU A 248 4.81 -29.64 -7.33
N LYS A 249 5.60 -29.78 -8.39
CA LYS A 249 7.06 -29.96 -8.30
C LYS A 249 7.71 -28.78 -7.56
N SER A 250 7.29 -27.55 -7.83
CA SER A 250 7.83 -26.35 -7.18
C SER A 250 7.30 -26.12 -5.76
N GLY A 251 6.25 -26.82 -5.32
CA GLY A 251 5.65 -26.67 -4.01
C GLY A 251 4.56 -25.60 -3.92
N HIS A 252 4.30 -24.89 -5.00
CA HIS A 252 3.25 -23.85 -5.00
C HIS A 252 1.87 -24.46 -4.83
N TRP A 253 1.60 -25.61 -5.41
CA TRP A 253 0.29 -26.27 -5.33
C TRP A 253 -0.09 -26.61 -3.88
N GLU A 254 0.87 -27.04 -3.07
CA GLU A 254 0.63 -27.40 -1.65
C GLU A 254 0.53 -26.19 -0.74
N ASN A 255 1.30 -25.13 -1.03
CA ASN A 255 1.46 -24.00 -0.11
C ASN A 255 0.71 -22.75 -0.54
N TYR A 256 0.19 -22.67 -1.78
CA TYR A 256 -0.38 -21.43 -2.34
C TYR A 256 -1.65 -21.65 -3.16
N ARG A 257 -2.19 -22.86 -3.22
CA ARG A 257 -3.33 -23.24 -4.10
C ARG A 257 -4.55 -22.33 -3.95
N ASP A 258 -4.90 -21.99 -2.72
CA ASP A 258 -6.11 -21.20 -2.44
C ASP A 258 -6.06 -19.80 -3.10
N ASN A 259 -4.85 -19.33 -3.38
CA ASN A 259 -4.63 -18.05 -4.04
C ASN A 259 -4.40 -18.18 -5.56
N MET A 260 -4.61 -19.36 -6.15
CA MET A 260 -4.38 -19.59 -7.58
C MET A 260 -5.69 -19.66 -8.35
N PHE A 261 -5.72 -19.06 -9.55
CA PHE A 261 -6.77 -19.32 -10.53
C PHE A 261 -6.41 -20.60 -11.27
N THR A 262 -7.31 -21.58 -11.25
CA THR A 262 -7.11 -22.86 -11.91
C THR A 262 -8.11 -23.05 -13.06
N THR A 263 -7.73 -23.83 -14.06
CA THR A 263 -8.59 -24.15 -15.19
C THR A 263 -8.33 -25.60 -15.63
N HIS A 264 -9.25 -26.16 -16.36
CA HIS A 264 -9.18 -27.54 -16.84
C HIS A 264 -9.42 -27.54 -18.36
N SER A 265 -8.57 -28.25 -19.11
CA SER A 265 -8.71 -28.41 -20.56
C SER A 265 -8.02 -29.69 -21.00
N GLU A 266 -8.61 -30.39 -21.96
CA GLU A 266 -8.06 -31.63 -22.54
C GLU A 266 -7.60 -32.64 -21.48
N ALA A 267 -8.44 -32.84 -20.44
CA ALA A 267 -8.18 -33.77 -19.32
C ALA A 267 -6.93 -33.42 -18.49
N ARG A 268 -6.51 -32.16 -18.50
CA ARG A 268 -5.39 -31.67 -17.70
C ARG A 268 -5.81 -30.47 -16.86
N ASP A 269 -5.23 -30.35 -15.69
CA ASP A 269 -5.37 -29.18 -14.81
C ASP A 269 -4.23 -28.20 -15.05
N TYR A 270 -4.57 -26.95 -15.12
CA TYR A 270 -3.63 -25.84 -15.31
C TYR A 270 -3.87 -24.78 -14.25
N ALA A 271 -2.87 -23.93 -14.03
CA ALA A 271 -3.07 -22.71 -13.26
C ALA A 271 -2.56 -21.50 -14.04
N VAL A 272 -3.23 -20.39 -13.86
CA VAL A 272 -2.74 -19.07 -14.27
C VAL A 272 -1.64 -18.71 -13.28
N LYS A 273 -0.44 -18.38 -13.74
CA LYS A 273 0.72 -18.23 -12.86
C LYS A 273 0.50 -17.14 -11.80
N PRO A 274 0.67 -17.47 -10.50
CA PRO A 274 0.66 -16.47 -9.44
C PRO A 274 2.04 -15.84 -9.22
N MET A 275 3.09 -16.46 -9.77
CA MET A 275 4.51 -16.08 -9.65
C MET A 275 5.26 -16.53 -10.89
N ASN A 276 6.40 -15.89 -11.19
CA ASN A 276 7.20 -16.20 -12.39
C ASN A 276 8.33 -17.20 -12.11
N CYS A 277 8.66 -17.45 -10.85
CA CYS A 277 9.87 -18.20 -10.46
C CYS A 277 10.00 -19.58 -11.11
N PRO A 278 8.96 -20.46 -11.13
CA PRO A 278 9.15 -21.77 -11.78
C PRO A 278 9.43 -21.63 -13.29
N GLY A 279 8.83 -20.62 -13.95
CA GLY A 279 9.07 -20.37 -15.37
C GLY A 279 10.52 -19.98 -15.66
N HIS A 280 11.12 -19.14 -14.82
CA HIS A 280 12.51 -18.72 -14.97
C HIS A 280 13.46 -19.92 -14.75
N VAL A 281 13.13 -20.80 -13.80
CA VAL A 281 13.92 -22.03 -13.61
C VAL A 281 13.85 -22.92 -14.87
N GLN A 282 12.67 -23.00 -15.53
CA GLN A 282 12.56 -23.76 -16.79
C GLN A 282 13.46 -23.16 -17.90
N ILE A 283 13.57 -21.83 -17.96
CA ILE A 283 14.49 -21.17 -18.93
C ILE A 283 15.94 -21.52 -18.58
N PHE A 284 16.31 -21.42 -17.29
CA PHE A 284 17.65 -21.81 -16.83
C PHE A 284 17.96 -23.25 -17.21
N ASN A 285 17.03 -24.16 -16.97
CA ASN A 285 17.23 -25.61 -17.20
C ASN A 285 17.32 -25.99 -18.70
N HIS A 286 16.95 -25.07 -19.60
CA HIS A 286 17.00 -25.38 -21.05
C HIS A 286 18.44 -25.51 -21.56
N GLY A 287 19.42 -24.93 -20.85
CA GLY A 287 20.85 -24.98 -21.23
C GLY A 287 21.72 -25.61 -20.18
N LEU A 288 22.94 -26.02 -20.58
CA LEU A 288 23.98 -26.43 -19.67
C LEU A 288 24.80 -25.19 -19.28
N HIS A 289 24.94 -24.95 -18.00
CA HIS A 289 25.62 -23.77 -17.46
C HIS A 289 26.87 -24.15 -16.68
N SER A 290 27.87 -23.27 -16.69
CA SER A 290 29.06 -23.37 -15.86
C SER A 290 29.12 -22.18 -14.90
N TYR A 291 29.99 -22.24 -13.93
CA TYR A 291 30.24 -21.15 -12.99
C TYR A 291 30.56 -19.81 -13.69
N ARG A 292 31.09 -19.86 -14.92
CA ARG A 292 31.43 -18.67 -15.72
C ARG A 292 30.17 -17.94 -16.27
N ASP A 293 29.06 -18.65 -16.33
CA ASP A 293 27.79 -18.09 -16.78
C ASP A 293 27.02 -17.39 -15.65
N LEU A 294 27.48 -17.57 -14.39
CA LEU A 294 26.85 -17.00 -13.20
C LEU A 294 27.59 -15.73 -12.74
N PRO A 295 26.90 -14.72 -12.21
CA PRO A 295 25.45 -14.72 -11.98
C PRO A 295 24.65 -14.53 -13.27
N MET A 296 23.54 -15.27 -13.41
CA MET A 296 22.62 -15.13 -14.52
C MET A 296 21.38 -14.37 -14.02
N ARG A 297 21.15 -13.18 -14.55
CA ARG A 297 20.06 -12.28 -14.12
C ARG A 297 18.96 -12.28 -15.19
N LEU A 298 17.81 -12.94 -14.92
CA LEU A 298 16.64 -13.00 -15.81
C LEU A 298 15.55 -12.11 -15.26
N ALA A 299 15.02 -11.19 -16.07
CA ALA A 299 13.96 -10.27 -15.67
C ALA A 299 12.73 -10.45 -16.56
N GLU A 300 11.54 -10.21 -16.01
CA GLU A 300 10.29 -10.31 -16.74
C GLU A 300 9.28 -9.28 -16.22
N PHE A 301 8.60 -8.56 -17.12
CA PHE A 301 7.34 -7.92 -16.77
C PHE A 301 6.28 -9.02 -16.79
N GLY A 302 6.23 -9.75 -15.68
CA GLY A 302 5.45 -10.98 -15.58
C GLY A 302 4.00 -10.73 -15.18
N SER A 303 3.08 -11.07 -16.07
CA SER A 303 1.65 -10.96 -15.78
C SER A 303 1.23 -12.11 -14.86
N CYS A 304 0.92 -11.78 -13.62
CA CYS A 304 0.55 -12.73 -12.55
C CYS A 304 -0.88 -12.51 -12.10
N HIS A 305 -1.51 -13.58 -11.61
CA HIS A 305 -2.88 -13.50 -11.11
C HIS A 305 -2.98 -14.22 -9.77
N ARG A 306 -3.59 -13.55 -8.78
CA ARG A 306 -3.82 -14.10 -7.44
C ARG A 306 -5.29 -13.95 -7.07
N ASN A 307 -5.89 -15.02 -6.58
CA ASN A 307 -7.31 -15.05 -6.23
C ASN A 307 -7.54 -14.39 -4.86
N GLU A 308 -7.28 -13.08 -4.80
CA GLU A 308 -7.48 -12.28 -3.59
C GLU A 308 -8.97 -12.23 -3.22
N PRO A 309 -9.32 -12.31 -1.91
CA PRO A 309 -10.73 -12.18 -1.49
C PRO A 309 -11.33 -10.84 -1.93
N SER A 310 -12.60 -10.87 -2.34
CA SER A 310 -13.30 -9.66 -2.86
C SER A 310 -13.24 -8.50 -1.86
N GLY A 311 -13.41 -8.76 -0.57
CA GLY A 311 -13.40 -7.73 0.47
C GLY A 311 -12.04 -7.08 0.72
N SER A 312 -10.96 -7.65 0.17
CA SER A 312 -9.61 -7.08 0.32
C SER A 312 -9.19 -6.21 -0.86
N LEU A 313 -9.97 -6.20 -1.95
CA LEU A 313 -9.62 -5.43 -3.16
C LEU A 313 -9.72 -3.93 -2.91
N HIS A 314 -8.76 -3.16 -3.43
CA HIS A 314 -8.71 -1.72 -3.19
C HIS A 314 -8.02 -0.98 -4.33
N GLY A 315 -8.78 -0.59 -5.35
CA GLY A 315 -8.25 0.13 -6.51
C GLY A 315 -7.00 -0.54 -7.07
N LEU A 316 -5.96 0.22 -7.37
CA LEU A 316 -4.67 -0.29 -7.84
C LEU A 316 -3.82 -0.89 -6.72
N MET A 317 -4.15 -0.61 -5.44
CA MET A 317 -3.32 -1.00 -4.30
C MET A 317 -3.40 -2.51 -4.00
N ARG A 318 -4.54 -3.14 -4.31
CA ARG A 318 -4.71 -4.59 -4.14
C ARG A 318 -5.63 -5.12 -5.23
N VAL A 319 -5.05 -5.84 -6.16
CA VAL A 319 -5.67 -6.34 -7.40
C VAL A 319 -5.53 -7.86 -7.49
N ARG A 320 -6.26 -8.48 -8.40
CA ARG A 320 -6.16 -9.92 -8.72
C ARG A 320 -5.26 -10.17 -9.94
N GLY A 321 -5.29 -9.28 -10.93
CA GLY A 321 -4.40 -9.35 -12.09
C GLY A 321 -3.40 -8.21 -12.06
N PHE A 322 -2.11 -8.50 -12.14
CA PHE A 322 -1.05 -7.49 -12.05
C PHE A 322 0.18 -7.92 -12.84
N VAL A 323 1.00 -6.92 -13.18
CA VAL A 323 2.30 -7.15 -13.81
C VAL A 323 3.39 -6.78 -12.80
N GLN A 324 4.35 -7.67 -12.64
CA GLN A 324 5.45 -7.49 -11.69
C GLN A 324 6.75 -7.22 -12.44
N ASP A 325 7.59 -6.29 -11.94
CA ASP A 325 8.96 -6.06 -12.43
C ASP A 325 9.90 -7.13 -11.83
N ASP A 326 9.55 -8.37 -12.09
CA ASP A 326 10.13 -9.53 -11.44
C ASP A 326 11.47 -9.92 -12.07
N ALA A 327 12.41 -10.40 -11.24
CA ALA A 327 13.62 -11.01 -11.75
C ALA A 327 14.15 -12.07 -10.81
N HIS A 328 14.88 -12.99 -11.39
CA HIS A 328 15.51 -14.11 -10.68
C HIS A 328 16.99 -14.14 -11.05
N ILE A 329 17.83 -14.12 -10.02
CA ILE A 329 19.29 -14.17 -10.18
C ILE A 329 19.74 -15.57 -9.75
N PHE A 330 20.29 -16.31 -10.70
CA PHE A 330 20.88 -17.61 -10.44
C PHE A 330 22.37 -17.37 -10.20
N CYS A 331 22.86 -17.72 -9.02
CA CYS A 331 24.26 -17.42 -8.64
C CYS A 331 24.87 -18.53 -7.80
N ALA A 332 26.18 -18.52 -7.70
CA ALA A 332 26.91 -19.36 -6.74
C ALA A 332 26.81 -18.72 -5.35
N GLU A 333 26.91 -19.51 -4.27
CA GLU A 333 26.79 -18.98 -2.90
C GLU A 333 27.74 -17.79 -2.64
N ARG A 334 28.97 -17.87 -3.17
CA ARG A 334 29.97 -16.82 -2.99
C ARG A 334 29.59 -15.48 -3.65
N GLN A 335 28.55 -15.46 -4.49
CA GLN A 335 28.07 -14.26 -5.18
C GLN A 335 26.87 -13.61 -4.48
N ILE A 336 26.29 -14.23 -3.44
CA ILE A 336 25.07 -13.72 -2.77
C ILE A 336 25.27 -12.28 -2.31
N GLU A 337 26.35 -12.01 -1.57
CA GLU A 337 26.57 -10.69 -0.98
C GLU A 337 26.69 -9.59 -2.04
N SER A 338 27.46 -9.85 -3.11
CA SER A 338 27.62 -8.87 -4.20
C SER A 338 26.31 -8.64 -4.95
N GLU A 339 25.53 -9.70 -5.20
CA GLU A 339 24.25 -9.55 -5.92
C GLU A 339 23.22 -8.79 -5.10
N VAL A 340 23.18 -9.02 -3.77
CA VAL A 340 22.29 -8.26 -2.88
C VAL A 340 22.72 -6.78 -2.83
N ALA A 341 24.04 -6.51 -2.77
CA ALA A 341 24.55 -5.14 -2.78
C ALA A 341 24.21 -4.40 -4.09
N ASP A 342 24.42 -5.06 -5.24
CA ASP A 342 24.05 -4.50 -6.57
C ASP A 342 22.55 -4.20 -6.64
N PHE A 343 21.72 -5.12 -6.13
CA PHE A 343 20.27 -4.93 -6.08
C PHE A 343 19.90 -3.71 -5.22
N ILE A 344 20.49 -3.58 -4.03
CA ILE A 344 20.22 -2.46 -3.12
C ILE A 344 20.58 -1.13 -3.80
N ALA A 345 21.75 -1.05 -4.44
CA ALA A 345 22.19 0.15 -5.14
C ALA A 345 21.23 0.51 -6.29
N MET A 346 20.82 -0.49 -7.07
CA MET A 346 19.85 -0.31 -8.17
C MET A 346 18.51 0.20 -7.63
N LEU A 347 18.00 -0.42 -6.57
CA LEU A 347 16.71 -0.07 -5.94
C LEU A 347 16.73 1.37 -5.42
N GLN A 348 17.76 1.76 -4.69
CA GLN A 348 17.89 3.12 -4.14
C GLN A 348 17.91 4.17 -5.25
N LYS A 349 18.66 3.90 -6.32
CA LYS A 349 18.73 4.79 -7.49
C LYS A 349 17.34 4.94 -8.14
N ILE A 350 16.65 3.83 -8.36
CA ILE A 350 15.32 3.84 -8.98
C ILE A 350 14.32 4.63 -8.11
N TYR A 351 14.28 4.35 -6.81
CA TYR A 351 13.36 5.06 -5.92
C TYR A 351 13.63 6.58 -5.90
N ALA A 352 14.91 6.97 -5.86
CA ALA A 352 15.28 8.39 -5.92
C ALA A 352 14.82 9.04 -7.23
N ASP A 353 14.97 8.36 -8.37
CA ASP A 353 14.54 8.85 -9.69
C ASP A 353 13.02 9.07 -9.75
N PHE A 354 12.23 8.27 -8.98
CA PHE A 354 10.78 8.45 -8.86
C PHE A 354 10.37 9.42 -7.74
N GLY A 355 11.34 9.97 -6.97
CA GLY A 355 11.07 10.96 -5.93
C GLY A 355 10.95 10.40 -4.51
N PHE A 356 11.25 9.12 -4.31
CA PHE A 356 11.15 8.48 -3.00
C PHE A 356 12.54 8.37 -2.34
N ASN A 357 12.77 9.21 -1.33
CA ASN A 357 14.07 9.27 -0.63
C ASN A 357 14.02 8.64 0.78
N ASP A 358 12.83 8.37 1.29
CA ASP A 358 12.62 7.78 2.64
C ASP A 358 12.13 6.33 2.47
N VAL A 359 13.04 5.37 2.68
CA VAL A 359 12.79 3.95 2.46
C VAL A 359 12.98 3.20 3.78
N LEU A 360 11.94 2.48 4.20
CA LEU A 360 12.01 1.62 5.40
C LEU A 360 12.41 0.21 4.99
N VAL A 361 13.37 -0.36 5.71
CA VAL A 361 13.91 -1.69 5.41
C VAL A 361 13.55 -2.65 6.54
N LYS A 362 13.10 -3.86 6.17
CA LYS A 362 12.76 -4.93 7.12
C LYS A 362 13.33 -6.26 6.65
N LEU A 363 13.75 -7.09 7.60
CA LEU A 363 14.19 -8.47 7.35
C LEU A 363 13.13 -9.41 7.90
N SER A 364 12.48 -10.14 7.01
CA SER A 364 11.40 -11.10 7.34
C SER A 364 12.00 -12.51 7.38
N THR A 365 11.88 -13.15 8.53
CA THR A 365 12.48 -14.46 8.79
C THR A 365 11.46 -15.60 8.61
N ARG A 366 11.90 -16.83 8.84
CA ARG A 366 11.18 -18.08 8.56
C ARG A 366 9.75 -18.11 9.13
N PRO A 367 8.76 -18.48 8.30
CA PRO A 367 7.39 -18.73 8.79
C PRO A 367 7.29 -20.14 9.38
N GLU A 368 6.20 -20.40 10.11
CA GLU A 368 5.94 -21.72 10.69
C GLU A 368 5.84 -22.78 9.58
N LYS A 369 5.06 -22.48 8.53
CA LYS A 369 4.89 -23.37 7.38
C LYS A 369 5.90 -23.00 6.29
N ARG A 370 6.87 -23.90 6.07
CA ARG A 370 8.00 -23.63 5.15
C ARG A 370 8.59 -24.89 4.54
N VAL A 371 9.40 -24.73 3.52
CA VAL A 371 10.20 -25.81 2.92
C VAL A 371 11.69 -25.62 3.29
N GLY A 372 12.45 -26.71 3.27
CA GLY A 372 13.88 -26.68 3.60
C GLY A 372 14.16 -26.95 5.08
N SER A 373 15.43 -27.24 5.40
CA SER A 373 15.86 -27.54 6.77
C SER A 373 16.16 -26.25 7.56
N ASP A 374 16.19 -26.37 8.87
CA ASP A 374 16.52 -25.22 9.74
C ASP A 374 17.92 -24.68 9.45
N GLU A 375 18.89 -25.56 9.16
CA GLU A 375 20.26 -25.15 8.80
C GLU A 375 20.28 -24.28 7.52
N THR A 376 19.46 -24.64 6.53
CA THR A 376 19.33 -23.85 5.30
C THR A 376 18.75 -22.46 5.61
N TRP A 377 17.75 -22.40 6.49
CA TRP A 377 17.13 -21.15 6.91
C TRP A 377 18.10 -20.27 7.72
N ASP A 378 18.85 -20.89 8.67
CA ASP A 378 19.86 -20.16 9.46
C ASP A 378 20.88 -19.49 8.54
N LYS A 379 21.36 -20.24 7.54
CA LYS A 379 22.31 -19.76 6.55
C LYS A 379 21.75 -18.60 5.72
N ALA A 380 20.52 -18.75 5.25
CA ALA A 380 19.88 -17.73 4.40
C ALA A 380 19.60 -16.43 5.18
N GLU A 381 19.08 -16.55 6.40
CA GLU A 381 18.81 -15.38 7.25
C GLU A 381 20.11 -14.65 7.61
N ALA A 382 21.16 -15.40 7.97
CA ALA A 382 22.47 -14.83 8.29
C ALA A 382 23.06 -14.08 7.08
N ALA A 383 22.94 -14.64 5.87
CA ALA A 383 23.46 -14.02 4.65
C ALA A 383 22.75 -12.69 4.35
N LEU A 384 21.41 -12.62 4.47
CA LEU A 384 20.66 -11.38 4.24
C LEU A 384 20.98 -10.34 5.33
N ALA A 385 21.10 -10.75 6.59
CA ALA A 385 21.46 -9.84 7.69
C ALA A 385 22.87 -9.26 7.49
N ALA A 386 23.83 -10.11 7.05
CA ALA A 386 25.19 -9.68 6.74
C ALA A 386 25.22 -8.65 5.60
N ALA A 387 24.44 -8.91 4.53
CA ALA A 387 24.34 -7.99 3.40
C ALA A 387 23.79 -6.63 3.81
N LEU A 388 22.74 -6.60 4.65
CA LEU A 388 22.18 -5.34 5.17
C LEU A 388 23.21 -4.56 5.99
N LYS A 389 23.91 -5.26 6.87
CA LYS A 389 24.95 -4.67 7.73
C LYS A 389 26.11 -4.09 6.89
N GLN A 390 26.58 -4.83 5.91
CA GLN A 390 27.67 -4.38 5.01
C GLN A 390 27.26 -3.13 4.20
N ASN A 391 25.99 -3.03 3.83
CA ASN A 391 25.47 -1.87 3.09
C ASN A 391 25.06 -0.71 4.01
N GLY A 392 25.31 -0.84 5.34
CA GLY A 392 25.03 0.24 6.31
C GLY A 392 23.55 0.55 6.49
N LEU A 393 22.66 -0.41 6.18
CA LEU A 393 21.22 -0.20 6.25
C LEU A 393 20.67 -0.59 7.63
N ALA A 394 20.01 0.35 8.28
CA ALA A 394 19.23 0.06 9.49
C ALA A 394 17.95 -0.68 9.06
N TYR A 395 17.58 -1.73 9.79
CA TYR A 395 16.40 -2.53 9.46
C TYR A 395 15.67 -3.01 10.71
N GLY A 396 14.37 -3.23 10.56
CA GLY A 396 13.54 -3.89 11.57
C GLY A 396 13.40 -5.39 11.27
N LEU A 397 13.24 -6.20 12.30
CA LEU A 397 12.95 -7.64 12.15
C LEU A 397 11.44 -7.88 12.09
N GLN A 398 11.03 -8.79 11.21
CA GLN A 398 9.64 -9.29 11.11
C GLN A 398 9.67 -10.82 11.20
N PRO A 399 9.64 -11.37 12.41
CA PRO A 399 9.65 -12.84 12.58
C PRO A 399 8.39 -13.48 11.97
N GLY A 400 8.58 -14.55 11.22
CA GLY A 400 7.47 -15.31 10.65
C GLY A 400 6.91 -14.80 9.32
N GLU A 401 7.43 -13.68 8.79
CA GLU A 401 6.86 -13.04 7.60
C GLU A 401 7.62 -13.37 6.30
N GLY A 402 8.60 -14.26 6.36
CA GLY A 402 9.32 -14.74 5.17
C GLY A 402 8.43 -15.53 4.22
N ALA A 403 8.89 -15.73 2.98
CA ALA A 403 8.19 -16.60 2.04
C ALA A 403 8.36 -18.06 2.47
N PHE A 404 7.46 -18.94 2.03
CA PHE A 404 7.56 -20.36 2.41
C PHE A 404 8.88 -21.02 1.96
N TYR A 405 9.56 -20.44 0.97
CA TYR A 405 10.81 -20.99 0.39
C TYR A 405 12.07 -20.25 0.83
N GLY A 406 11.97 -19.07 1.47
CA GLY A 406 13.16 -18.33 1.91
C GLY A 406 12.86 -17.01 2.63
N PRO A 407 13.84 -16.52 3.41
CA PRO A 407 13.73 -15.20 4.05
C PRO A 407 13.83 -14.08 3.03
N LYS A 408 13.38 -12.88 3.41
CA LYS A 408 13.35 -11.74 2.49
C LYS A 408 13.73 -10.44 3.17
N ILE A 409 14.34 -9.54 2.40
CA ILE A 409 14.45 -8.12 2.76
C ILE A 409 13.30 -7.40 2.03
N GLU A 410 12.57 -6.58 2.77
CA GLU A 410 11.47 -5.77 2.25
C GLU A 410 11.84 -4.30 2.29
N PHE A 411 11.53 -3.58 1.22
CA PHE A 411 11.75 -2.14 1.08
C PHE A 411 10.39 -1.47 0.91
N SER A 412 10.07 -0.57 1.84
CA SER A 412 8.80 0.14 1.83
C SER A 412 9.02 1.63 1.59
N LEU A 413 8.27 2.18 0.66
CA LEU A 413 8.29 3.60 0.31
C LEU A 413 7.43 4.37 1.30
N LYS A 414 7.90 5.58 1.66
CA LYS A 414 7.09 6.51 2.44
C LYS A 414 6.67 7.65 1.52
N ASP A 415 5.36 7.85 1.39
CA ASP A 415 4.84 8.87 0.49
C ASP A 415 4.80 10.26 1.16
N THR A 416 4.38 11.28 0.40
CA THR A 416 4.31 12.68 0.88
C THR A 416 3.36 12.88 2.07
N LEU A 417 2.45 11.92 2.32
CA LEU A 417 1.52 11.95 3.46
C LEU A 417 2.04 11.13 4.65
N GLY A 418 3.22 10.53 4.51
CA GLY A 418 3.83 9.69 5.55
C GLY A 418 3.32 8.25 5.58
N ARG A 419 2.50 7.82 4.61
CA ARG A 419 2.00 6.44 4.54
C ARG A 419 3.09 5.53 3.98
N VAL A 420 3.12 4.29 4.47
CA VAL A 420 4.17 3.30 4.16
C VAL A 420 3.60 2.26 3.19
N TRP A 421 4.30 2.06 2.06
CA TRP A 421 3.89 1.16 0.98
C TRP A 421 5.01 0.18 0.68
N GLN A 422 4.80 -1.10 1.00
CA GLN A 422 5.76 -2.15 0.63
C GLN A 422 5.77 -2.34 -0.89
N CYS A 423 6.95 -2.21 -1.49
CA CYS A 423 7.16 -2.36 -2.94
C CYS A 423 8.31 -3.32 -3.22
N GLY A 424 9.54 -2.93 -2.86
CA GLY A 424 10.73 -3.72 -3.17
C GLY A 424 10.91 -4.93 -2.27
N THR A 425 11.40 -6.03 -2.85
CA THR A 425 11.78 -7.23 -2.09
C THR A 425 12.98 -7.88 -2.75
N ILE A 426 13.83 -8.51 -1.93
CA ILE A 426 14.78 -9.52 -2.39
C ILE A 426 14.71 -10.71 -1.44
N GLN A 427 14.59 -11.91 -2.00
CA GLN A 427 14.36 -13.15 -1.25
C GLN A 427 15.44 -14.16 -1.62
N LEU A 428 16.02 -14.80 -0.63
CA LEU A 428 17.11 -15.77 -0.83
C LEU A 428 16.55 -17.20 -0.74
N ASP A 429 16.73 -17.97 -1.79
CA ASP A 429 16.11 -19.29 -1.95
C ASP A 429 17.16 -20.35 -2.35
N PHE A 430 17.36 -21.32 -1.45
CA PHE A 430 18.17 -22.51 -1.68
C PHE A 430 17.32 -23.72 -2.10
N ASN A 431 16.00 -23.60 -2.10
CA ASN A 431 15.08 -24.73 -2.22
C ASN A 431 14.52 -24.93 -3.63
N LEU A 432 14.02 -23.88 -4.26
CA LEU A 432 13.33 -23.98 -5.55
C LEU A 432 14.25 -24.50 -6.68
N PRO A 433 15.51 -24.04 -6.80
CA PRO A 433 16.39 -24.59 -7.80
C PRO A 433 16.60 -26.11 -7.66
N VAL A 434 16.78 -26.58 -6.43
CA VAL A 434 16.94 -28.02 -6.14
C VAL A 434 15.67 -28.79 -6.52
N ARG A 435 14.51 -28.32 -6.07
CA ARG A 435 13.21 -28.95 -6.34
C ARG A 435 12.92 -29.06 -7.83
N LEU A 436 13.34 -28.07 -8.61
CA LEU A 436 13.10 -28.04 -10.07
C LEU A 436 14.27 -28.58 -10.89
N GLY A 437 15.33 -29.07 -10.24
CA GLY A 437 16.46 -29.73 -10.89
C GLY A 437 17.41 -28.79 -11.62
N ALA A 438 17.58 -27.56 -11.13
CA ALA A 438 18.52 -26.61 -11.73
C ALA A 438 19.94 -26.94 -11.30
N GLU A 439 20.86 -27.02 -12.27
CA GLU A 439 22.27 -27.38 -12.04
C GLU A 439 23.21 -26.52 -12.89
N TYR A 440 24.41 -26.28 -12.35
CA TYR A 440 25.53 -25.72 -13.10
C TYR A 440 26.81 -26.53 -12.75
N VAL A 441 27.81 -26.47 -13.61
CA VAL A 441 29.12 -27.09 -13.37
C VAL A 441 30.03 -26.06 -12.72
N ASP A 442 30.47 -26.31 -11.49
CA ASP A 442 31.34 -25.41 -10.73
C ASP A 442 32.82 -25.58 -11.13
N GLU A 443 33.70 -24.81 -10.52
CA GLU A 443 35.14 -24.77 -10.81
C GLU A 443 35.83 -26.13 -10.60
N ASP A 444 35.29 -26.94 -9.69
CA ASP A 444 35.77 -28.30 -9.37
C ASP A 444 35.23 -29.37 -10.33
N ASN A 445 34.51 -28.97 -11.38
CA ASN A 445 33.83 -29.84 -12.35
C ASN A 445 32.69 -30.68 -11.72
N ILE A 446 32.20 -30.27 -10.54
CA ILE A 446 31.07 -30.94 -9.88
C ILE A 446 29.79 -30.19 -10.22
N ARG A 447 28.69 -30.90 -10.44
CA ARG A 447 27.37 -30.30 -10.63
C ARG A 447 26.82 -29.85 -9.28
N LYS A 448 26.38 -28.59 -9.22
CA LYS A 448 25.81 -27.99 -8.02
C LYS A 448 24.52 -27.27 -8.38
N ALA A 449 23.59 -27.20 -7.45
CA ALA A 449 22.39 -26.35 -7.62
C ALA A 449 22.80 -24.89 -7.42
N PRO A 450 22.33 -23.96 -8.26
CA PRO A 450 22.57 -22.55 -7.98
C PRO A 450 21.70 -22.07 -6.83
N VAL A 451 22.11 -20.98 -6.19
CA VAL A 451 21.26 -20.21 -5.30
C VAL A 451 20.37 -19.31 -6.18
N MET A 452 19.14 -19.06 -5.77
CA MET A 452 18.22 -18.20 -6.50
C MET A 452 17.84 -17.01 -5.63
N LEU A 453 18.04 -15.80 -6.16
CA LEU A 453 17.53 -14.58 -5.53
C LEU A 453 16.32 -14.13 -6.33
N HIS A 454 15.17 -14.06 -5.67
CA HIS A 454 13.94 -13.49 -6.24
C HIS A 454 13.91 -12.00 -5.91
N ARG A 455 13.69 -11.13 -6.89
CA ARG A 455 13.62 -9.71 -6.56
C ARG A 455 12.57 -8.96 -7.40
N ALA A 456 11.96 -7.98 -6.78
CA ALA A 456 11.15 -6.95 -7.43
C ALA A 456 11.54 -5.61 -6.83
N ILE A 457 11.51 -4.54 -7.61
CA ILE A 457 11.81 -3.18 -7.14
C ILE A 457 10.51 -2.38 -6.99
N LEU A 458 9.73 -2.32 -8.04
CA LEU A 458 8.42 -1.64 -8.01
C LEU A 458 7.35 -2.51 -7.37
N GLY A 459 7.51 -3.85 -7.46
CA GLY A 459 6.51 -4.82 -7.07
C GLY A 459 5.48 -4.96 -8.19
N SER A 460 4.20 -4.74 -7.90
CA SER A 460 3.17 -4.66 -8.95
C SER A 460 3.21 -3.27 -9.59
N LEU A 461 3.23 -3.20 -10.92
CA LEU A 461 3.18 -1.93 -11.65
C LEU A 461 1.88 -1.17 -11.33
N GLU A 462 0.76 -1.90 -11.21
CA GLU A 462 -0.53 -1.31 -10.82
C GLU A 462 -0.40 -0.57 -9.49
N ARG A 463 0.09 -1.27 -8.46
CA ARG A 463 0.25 -0.70 -7.12
C ARG A 463 1.23 0.47 -7.13
N PHE A 464 2.36 0.33 -7.82
CA PHE A 464 3.36 1.38 -7.90
C PHE A 464 2.81 2.63 -8.60
N ILE A 465 2.08 2.46 -9.71
CA ILE A 465 1.43 3.59 -10.42
C ILE A 465 0.36 4.22 -9.51
N GLY A 466 -0.40 3.41 -8.76
CA GLY A 466 -1.34 3.93 -7.76
C GLY A 466 -0.64 4.82 -6.74
N ILE A 467 0.51 4.37 -6.23
CA ILE A 467 1.33 5.15 -5.29
C ILE A 467 1.83 6.45 -5.95
N LEU A 468 2.29 6.39 -7.21
CA LEU A 468 2.74 7.58 -7.96
C LEU A 468 1.61 8.59 -8.15
N ILE A 469 0.40 8.14 -8.49
CA ILE A 469 -0.78 9.01 -8.64
C ILE A 469 -1.02 9.77 -7.34
N GLU A 470 -1.04 9.07 -6.20
CA GLU A 470 -1.30 9.68 -4.89
C GLU A 470 -0.13 10.55 -4.41
N HIS A 471 1.10 10.09 -4.61
CA HIS A 471 2.31 10.83 -4.23
C HIS A 471 2.38 12.19 -4.92
N HIS A 472 2.12 12.21 -6.23
CA HIS A 472 2.16 13.44 -7.04
C HIS A 472 0.81 14.17 -7.08
N ALA A 473 -0.25 13.63 -6.43
CA ALA A 473 -1.61 14.18 -6.51
C ALA A 473 -2.06 14.39 -7.98
N GLY A 474 -1.63 13.47 -8.86
CA GLY A 474 -1.92 13.51 -10.30
C GLY A 474 -1.07 14.49 -11.11
N ALA A 475 -0.24 15.32 -10.46
CA ALA A 475 0.63 16.28 -11.15
C ALA A 475 2.02 15.67 -11.36
N PHE A 476 2.11 14.77 -12.32
CA PHE A 476 3.31 13.97 -12.58
C PHE A 476 4.50 14.83 -13.01
N PRO A 477 5.74 14.40 -12.67
CA PRO A 477 6.93 15.02 -13.27
C PRO A 477 6.89 14.89 -14.79
N LEU A 478 7.54 15.83 -15.48
CA LEU A 478 7.42 16.00 -16.94
C LEU A 478 7.59 14.69 -17.70
N TRP A 479 8.60 13.89 -17.33
CA TRP A 479 8.91 12.66 -18.06
C TRP A 479 7.81 11.60 -17.95
N LEU A 480 7.04 11.59 -16.84
CA LEU A 480 5.94 10.65 -16.60
C LEU A 480 4.59 11.17 -17.08
N ALA A 481 4.43 12.47 -17.27
CA ALA A 481 3.13 13.07 -17.58
C ALA A 481 2.56 12.54 -18.90
N PRO A 482 1.32 12.01 -18.94
CA PRO A 482 0.73 11.49 -20.19
C PRO A 482 0.69 12.54 -21.30
N VAL A 483 0.38 13.78 -20.94
CA VAL A 483 0.48 14.94 -21.79
C VAL A 483 1.46 15.90 -21.12
N GLN A 484 2.53 16.27 -21.84
CA GLN A 484 3.61 17.11 -21.30
C GLN A 484 3.34 18.60 -21.51
N ALA A 485 2.68 18.93 -22.62
CA ALA A 485 2.36 20.32 -22.92
C ALA A 485 1.10 20.43 -23.78
N VAL A 486 0.43 21.57 -23.68
CA VAL A 486 -0.66 21.95 -24.59
C VAL A 486 -0.33 23.31 -25.20
N VAL A 487 -0.52 23.43 -26.52
CA VAL A 487 -0.36 24.69 -27.24
C VAL A 487 -1.76 25.24 -27.51
N MET A 488 -2.05 26.44 -27.06
CA MET A 488 -3.40 27.03 -27.15
C MET A 488 -3.41 28.30 -27.99
N ASN A 489 -4.38 28.38 -28.91
CA ASN A 489 -4.68 29.62 -29.62
C ASN A 489 -5.48 30.57 -28.74
N ILE A 490 -5.40 31.86 -28.98
CA ILE A 490 -6.27 32.87 -28.38
C ILE A 490 -7.45 33.18 -29.33
N SER A 491 -7.17 33.14 -30.62
CA SER A 491 -8.17 33.28 -31.68
C SER A 491 -7.82 32.37 -32.85
N GLN A 492 -8.74 32.20 -33.77
CA GLN A 492 -8.55 31.38 -34.96
C GLN A 492 -7.37 31.83 -35.84
N ALA A 493 -7.02 33.13 -35.77
CA ALA A 493 -5.87 33.65 -36.52
C ALA A 493 -4.53 32.97 -36.17
N GLN A 494 -4.44 32.35 -34.98
CA GLN A 494 -3.22 31.65 -34.55
C GLN A 494 -3.30 30.12 -34.70
N ASP A 495 -4.35 29.56 -35.29
CA ASP A 495 -4.54 28.10 -35.40
C ASP A 495 -3.37 27.43 -36.13
N GLU A 496 -3.01 27.93 -37.29
CA GLU A 496 -1.91 27.37 -38.08
C GLU A 496 -0.58 27.43 -37.32
N TYR A 497 -0.30 28.54 -36.68
CA TYR A 497 0.93 28.76 -35.91
C TYR A 497 0.98 27.81 -34.70
N ALA A 498 -0.09 27.75 -33.91
CA ALA A 498 -0.19 26.87 -32.75
C ALA A 498 -0.05 25.41 -33.16
N GLY A 499 -0.67 25.03 -34.28
CA GLY A 499 -0.54 23.69 -34.85
C GLY A 499 0.90 23.34 -35.21
N ARG A 500 1.60 24.23 -35.90
CA ARG A 500 3.02 24.06 -36.27
C ARG A 500 3.92 23.89 -35.03
N ILE A 501 3.69 24.70 -33.99
CA ILE A 501 4.46 24.57 -32.73
C ILE A 501 4.22 23.18 -32.10
N ALA A 502 2.96 22.75 -32.00
CA ALA A 502 2.63 21.43 -31.43
C ALA A 502 3.28 20.31 -32.25
N GLU A 503 3.28 20.40 -33.58
CA GLU A 503 3.94 19.42 -34.46
C GLU A 503 5.45 19.41 -34.25
N THR A 504 6.09 20.58 -34.15
CA THR A 504 7.52 20.69 -33.89
C THR A 504 7.90 20.00 -32.57
N LEU A 505 7.11 20.25 -31.52
CA LEU A 505 7.36 19.64 -30.23
C LEU A 505 7.12 18.11 -30.27
N ARG A 506 6.08 17.64 -30.98
CA ARG A 506 5.87 16.22 -31.21
C ARG A 506 7.04 15.57 -31.97
N GLY A 507 7.53 16.27 -33.01
CA GLY A 507 8.69 15.80 -33.75
C GLY A 507 9.96 15.71 -32.91
N ALA A 508 10.05 16.50 -31.84
CA ALA A 508 11.13 16.43 -30.85
C ALA A 508 10.89 15.34 -29.78
N GLY A 509 9.82 14.54 -29.90
CA GLY A 509 9.53 13.42 -29.01
C GLY A 509 8.69 13.77 -27.79
N LEU A 510 8.10 14.98 -27.75
CA LEU A 510 7.26 15.39 -26.62
C LEU A 510 5.79 15.00 -26.85
N ARG A 511 5.11 14.61 -25.78
CA ARG A 511 3.67 14.30 -25.81
C ARG A 511 2.88 15.61 -25.70
N VAL A 512 2.52 16.18 -26.86
CA VAL A 512 1.94 17.54 -26.97
C VAL A 512 0.73 17.52 -27.90
N PHE A 513 -0.27 18.32 -27.61
CA PHE A 513 -1.38 18.57 -28.54
C PHE A 513 -1.67 20.07 -28.64
N ALA A 514 -2.40 20.46 -29.69
CA ALA A 514 -2.88 21.82 -29.87
C ALA A 514 -4.37 21.90 -29.49
N ASP A 515 -4.72 22.84 -28.62
CA ASP A 515 -6.13 23.13 -28.29
C ASP A 515 -6.56 24.36 -29.08
N LEU A 516 -7.14 24.08 -30.25
CA LEU A 516 -7.58 25.11 -31.19
C LEU A 516 -9.08 25.40 -31.09
N ARG A 517 -9.74 24.93 -30.04
CA ARG A 517 -11.17 25.18 -29.83
C ARG A 517 -11.45 26.67 -29.75
N ASN A 518 -12.62 27.09 -30.26
CA ASN A 518 -13.07 28.46 -30.15
C ASN A 518 -13.66 28.74 -28.76
N GLU A 519 -12.79 28.81 -27.78
CA GLU A 519 -13.10 29.03 -26.37
C GLU A 519 -12.20 30.11 -25.79
N LYS A 520 -12.68 30.79 -24.75
CA LYS A 520 -11.89 31.81 -24.03
C LYS A 520 -10.62 31.18 -23.47
N ILE A 521 -9.49 31.84 -23.67
CA ILE A 521 -8.19 31.35 -23.20
C ILE A 521 -8.18 31.05 -21.69
N THR A 522 -8.90 31.84 -20.90
CA THR A 522 -9.00 31.61 -19.46
C THR A 522 -9.73 30.30 -19.14
N TYR A 523 -10.70 29.92 -19.96
CA TYR A 523 -11.41 28.64 -19.82
C TYR A 523 -10.46 27.47 -20.14
N LYS A 524 -9.74 27.57 -21.27
CA LYS A 524 -8.75 26.54 -21.68
C LYS A 524 -7.68 26.36 -20.58
N ILE A 525 -7.11 27.47 -20.09
CA ILE A 525 -6.09 27.44 -19.02
C ILE A 525 -6.64 26.71 -17.79
N ARG A 526 -7.86 27.06 -17.36
CA ARG A 526 -8.49 26.42 -16.20
C ARG A 526 -8.67 24.92 -16.41
N GLU A 527 -9.20 24.53 -17.59
CA GLU A 527 -9.46 23.12 -17.91
C GLU A 527 -8.16 22.30 -17.88
N HIS A 528 -7.10 22.80 -18.56
CA HIS A 528 -5.82 22.10 -18.59
C HIS A 528 -5.09 22.11 -17.24
N SER A 529 -5.33 23.13 -16.40
CA SER A 529 -4.82 23.14 -15.00
C SER A 529 -5.51 22.07 -14.17
N LEU A 530 -6.82 21.87 -14.36
CA LEU A 530 -7.55 20.77 -13.68
C LEU A 530 -7.03 19.39 -14.13
N GLN A 531 -6.59 19.28 -15.38
CA GLN A 531 -5.97 18.06 -15.93
C GLN A 531 -4.50 17.91 -15.53
N LYS A 532 -3.99 18.83 -14.70
CA LYS A 532 -2.61 18.77 -14.14
C LYS A 532 -1.50 18.77 -15.21
N LEU A 533 -1.75 19.37 -16.39
CA LEU A 533 -0.74 19.43 -17.45
C LEU A 533 0.48 20.26 -16.99
N PRO A 534 1.72 19.73 -17.15
CA PRO A 534 2.92 20.44 -16.71
C PRO A 534 3.14 21.78 -17.38
N TYR A 535 2.94 21.87 -18.72
CA TYR A 535 3.17 23.11 -19.48
C TYR A 535 1.96 23.50 -20.31
N GLN A 536 1.62 24.80 -20.30
CA GLN A 536 0.54 25.42 -21.08
C GLN A 536 1.17 26.58 -21.86
N LEU A 537 1.21 26.45 -23.20
CA LEU A 537 1.84 27.43 -24.07
C LEU A 537 0.76 28.27 -24.75
N UNK A 538 0.65 29.47 -24.65
CA UNK A 538 -0.30 30.28 -25.19
C UNK A 538 0.40 31.05 -26.24
N UNK A 539 0.10 31.04 -27.29
CA UNK A 539 0.55 31.68 -28.32
C UNK A 539 -0.20 32.87 -28.40
N UNK A 540 0.28 33.68 -28.15
CA UNK A 540 -0.26 34.97 -28.13
C UNK A 540 -0.11 35.73 -29.39
N ALA A 541 0.87 35.60 -30.10
CA ALA A 541 1.11 36.22 -31.41
C ALA A 541 2.00 35.33 -32.27
N GLU A 542 1.84 35.41 -33.56
CA GLU A 542 2.77 34.78 -34.51
C GLU A 542 4.13 35.49 -34.47
N ILE A 543 5.09 34.87 -33.83
CA ILE A 543 6.48 35.35 -33.89
C ILE A 543 7.15 34.63 -35.07
N ALA A 544 7.50 35.36 -36.10
CA ALA A 544 8.25 34.81 -37.22
C ALA A 544 9.59 34.28 -36.69
N LEU A 545 9.75 32.97 -36.70
CA LEU A 545 11.04 32.33 -36.50
C LEU A 545 11.86 32.58 -37.77
N SER A 546 12.40 33.80 -37.91
CA SER A 546 13.37 34.05 -38.95
C SER A 546 14.65 33.29 -38.59
N ALA A 547 15.01 32.36 -39.43
CA ALA A 547 16.31 31.68 -39.37
C ALA A 547 17.41 32.69 -39.76
N ASP A 548 17.62 33.69 -38.93
CA ASP A 548 18.74 34.61 -39.15
C ASP A 548 19.75 34.41 -38.00
N ARG A 549 20.86 33.81 -38.35
CA ARG A 549 22.01 33.65 -37.45
C ARG A 549 22.61 35.04 -37.22
N GLY A 550 22.40 35.55 -36.05
CA GLY A 550 23.19 36.65 -35.53
C GLY A 550 22.52 38.00 -35.49
N ARG A 551 21.82 38.23 -34.40
CA ARG A 551 21.80 39.53 -33.68
C ARG A 551 21.19 39.36 -32.31
N GLN A 552 21.95 39.71 -31.30
CA GLN A 552 21.45 39.86 -29.94
C GLN A 552 20.43 41.01 -29.90
N GLY A 553 19.30 40.77 -29.26
CA GLY A 553 18.47 41.91 -28.91
C GLY A 553 16.97 41.65 -28.86
N SER A 554 16.42 41.90 -27.71
CA SER A 554 15.04 42.02 -27.31
C SER A 554 14.28 40.70 -27.11
N GLY A 555 14.05 40.41 -25.84
CA GLY A 555 13.53 39.18 -25.34
C GLY A 555 12.11 38.83 -25.75
N CYS A 556 11.95 37.65 -26.31
CA CYS A 556 10.69 36.95 -26.31
C CYS A 556 10.34 36.60 -24.84
N ARG A 557 9.35 37.28 -24.30
CA ARG A 557 8.76 36.82 -23.02
C ARG A 557 7.90 35.62 -23.34
N PHE A 558 8.46 34.45 -23.15
CA PHE A 558 7.64 33.26 -22.98
C PHE A 558 7.02 33.38 -21.59
N ASP A 559 5.73 33.66 -21.52
CA ASP A 559 5.03 33.60 -20.27
C ASP A 559 4.78 32.09 -19.96
N CYS A 560 5.87 31.44 -19.60
CA CYS A 560 5.81 30.08 -19.06
C CYS A 560 5.36 30.21 -17.61
N ARG A 561 4.08 30.19 -17.39
CA ARG A 561 3.57 30.00 -16.04
C ARG A 561 3.75 28.52 -15.68
N ALA A 562 4.95 28.22 -15.18
CA ALA A 562 5.14 26.98 -14.46
C ALA A 562 4.17 27.01 -13.27
N ASN A 563 3.46 25.94 -13.06
CA ASN A 563 2.60 25.80 -11.89
C ASN A 563 3.47 26.03 -10.64
N PRO A 564 3.21 27.04 -9.80
CA PRO A 564 4.12 27.39 -8.70
C PRO A 564 4.16 26.40 -7.54
N GLN A 565 3.53 25.24 -7.69
CA GLN A 565 3.51 24.19 -6.64
C GLN A 565 4.49 23.03 -6.92
N ARG A 566 5.55 23.23 -7.72
CA ARG A 566 6.61 22.25 -7.94
C ARG A 566 7.98 22.82 -7.62
#